data_0cb3e1592d0b81775f241cecf21dca95
#
_entry.id   0cb3e1592d0b81775f241cecf21dca95
#
_cell.length_a   1.000
_cell.length_b   1.000
_cell.length_c   1.000
_cell.angle_alpha   90.00
_cell.angle_beta   90.00
_cell.angle_gamma   90.00
#
_symmetry.space_group_name_H-M   'P 1'
#
loop_
_entity.id
_entity.type
_entity.pdbx_description
1 polymer ?
#
loop_
_entity_poly.entity_id
_entity_poly.type
_entity_poly.pdbx_seq_one_letter_code
_entity_poly.pdbx_strand_id
1 'polypeptide(L)'
;MDGVSQSARPVDGKETGMHEPNDRCSAGWRPSSRGQGRALLPAALLALLAGCGAEDGQSDSMVSNASAGERLAPVEETGTLRVVTRNAPTTWYFDQHLEAAGTEHDLVEGFAQAHGWQVEWVMAESVSGVLETLASGEAHMAAAGLTHLASRDERFRRGPEYMEITEQVVCHRDFDAMPESADDLGSVDLVVSAGSSYVETLEQVLPEAAGFEVREIGTERLMAQVARQEIDCTVADSHIVRYNRRSFPHLDIAFDLSEPRTLGWYVQPDQEALAELAGDWMQGDGGRELRELVDERYYAYIDQFDFVDLRALNRRIEDRLPQYRPYFEEAAERTDLPADLLAALAYQESHWDPEARSPTGVRGLMMLTQRTAESLGVDRLDPVQSIDGGARYLQRQHELLPDDIDEPDRTYLALAAYNIGRGHLLDARRLARELGRDPDRWADMRETLPLLTEERYYQNLRFGYARGYQPVYYVQRIRNYRDVIRPVFVAEDELPSDRIVVRRD
;
A
#
# COMPACT_ATOMS: atom_id res chain seq x y z
N MET A 1 -64.25 -15.19 8.18
CA MET A 1 -64.67 -15.51 6.81
C MET A 1 -63.41 -15.79 6.08
N ASP A 2 -63.17 -17.02 6.06
CA ASP A 2 -62.76 -17.98 5.03
C ASP A 2 -61.37 -17.66 4.45
N GLY A 3 -60.34 -18.37 4.68
CA GLY A 3 -60.15 -19.82 4.72
C GLY A 3 -59.83 -20.34 3.32
N VAL A 4 -58.50 -20.48 2.93
CA VAL A 4 -58.10 -21.59 2.04
C VAL A 4 -56.66 -21.95 2.33
N SER A 5 -56.48 -23.09 2.96
CA SER A 5 -55.34 -23.95 3.03
C SER A 5 -55.16 -24.68 1.71
N GLN A 6 -53.96 -24.71 1.13
CA GLN A 6 -53.60 -25.75 0.19
C GLN A 6 -52.21 -26.31 0.52
N SER A 7 -52.25 -27.52 1.04
CA SER A 7 -51.18 -28.49 1.18
C SER A 7 -50.67 -28.97 -0.18
N ALA A 8 -49.38 -28.94 -0.41
CA ALA A 8 -48.74 -29.72 -1.47
C ALA A 8 -47.88 -30.81 -0.86
N ARG A 9 -48.12 -32.02 -1.33
CA ARG A 9 -47.50 -33.33 -0.96
C ARG A 9 -46.07 -33.43 -1.52
N PRO A 10 -45.24 -34.30 -0.92
CA PRO A 10 -43.90 -34.59 -1.40
C PRO A 10 -43.93 -35.55 -2.60
N VAL A 11 -43.02 -35.37 -3.53
CA VAL A 11 -42.74 -36.31 -4.64
C VAL A 11 -41.48 -37.08 -4.32
N ASP A 12 -41.69 -38.41 -4.34
CA ASP A 12 -40.70 -39.45 -4.10
C ASP A 12 -39.54 -39.48 -5.09
N GLY A 13 -38.44 -40.03 -4.60
CA GLY A 13 -37.17 -40.30 -5.12
C GLY A 13 -37.03 -41.01 -6.48
N LYS A 14 -35.84 -40.82 -7.02
CA LYS A 14 -35.14 -41.87 -7.77
C LYS A 14 -33.64 -41.73 -7.54
N GLU A 15 -33.09 -42.70 -6.84
CA GLU A 15 -31.70 -43.10 -6.87
C GLU A 15 -31.31 -43.52 -8.29
N THR A 16 -30.20 -43.00 -8.78
CA THR A 16 -29.37 -43.62 -9.79
C THR A 16 -27.91 -43.28 -9.50
N GLY A 17 -27.11 -44.15 -8.87
CA GLY A 17 -26.27 -45.02 -9.62
C GLY A 17 -24.88 -44.39 -9.68
N MET A 18 -24.02 -44.69 -8.67
CA MET A 18 -22.56 -44.46 -8.75
C MET A 18 -21.98 -45.28 -9.90
N HIS A 19 -21.15 -44.66 -10.68
CA HIS A 19 -20.12 -45.38 -11.45
C HIS A 19 -18.78 -44.70 -11.13
N GLU A 20 -17.96 -45.44 -10.38
CA GLU A 20 -16.52 -45.26 -10.39
C GLU A 20 -15.94 -45.82 -11.70
N PRO A 21 -14.84 -45.24 -12.19
CA PRO A 21 -13.83 -46.04 -12.86
C PRO A 21 -12.56 -46.13 -12.01
N ASN A 22 -12.27 -47.31 -11.61
CA ASN A 22 -10.97 -47.85 -11.37
C ASN A 22 -10.10 -47.62 -12.62
N ASP A 23 -8.89 -47.08 -12.49
CA ASP A 23 -7.79 -47.76 -13.15
C ASP A 23 -6.42 -47.32 -12.61
N ARG A 24 -5.68 -48.34 -12.33
CA ARG A 24 -4.27 -48.39 -11.99
C ARG A 24 -3.42 -47.92 -13.17
N CYS A 25 -2.42 -47.11 -12.90
CA CYS A 25 -1.12 -47.28 -13.56
C CYS A 25 -0.01 -46.86 -12.59
N SER A 26 0.62 -47.85 -12.05
CA SER A 26 1.91 -47.81 -11.38
C SER A 26 3.01 -47.65 -12.42
N ALA A 27 3.79 -46.60 -12.37
CA ALA A 27 5.12 -46.57 -12.95
C ALA A 27 6.08 -45.91 -11.97
N GLY A 28 6.88 -46.75 -11.33
CA GLY A 28 7.92 -46.34 -10.42
C GLY A 28 9.07 -45.63 -11.15
N TRP A 29 9.52 -44.56 -10.57
CA TRP A 29 10.82 -43.98 -10.91
C TRP A 29 11.77 -44.11 -9.72
N ARG A 30 12.90 -44.79 -9.94
CA ARG A 30 14.00 -44.93 -8.96
C ARG A 30 15.02 -43.81 -9.16
N PRO A 31 15.60 -43.22 -8.09
CA PRO A 31 16.69 -42.30 -8.24
C PRO A 31 18.00 -43.02 -8.48
N SER A 32 18.75 -42.63 -9.48
CA SER A 32 20.14 -43.07 -9.73
C SER A 32 21.13 -42.18 -8.95
N SER A 33 21.81 -42.81 -8.01
CA SER A 33 23.00 -42.36 -7.36
C SER A 33 24.24 -42.55 -8.26
N ARG A 34 25.09 -41.54 -8.41
CA ARG A 34 26.54 -41.54 -8.71
C ARG A 34 26.93 -40.09 -9.12
N GLY A 35 28.02 -39.50 -8.70
CA GLY A 35 29.21 -39.97 -8.07
C GLY A 35 30.01 -38.80 -7.51
N GLN A 36 30.82 -39.15 -6.54
CA GLN A 36 31.77 -38.31 -5.85
C GLN A 36 32.91 -37.90 -6.79
N GLY A 37 33.25 -36.63 -6.82
CA GLY A 37 34.48 -36.13 -7.41
C GLY A 37 35.21 -35.19 -6.44
N ARG A 38 36.14 -35.72 -5.65
CA ARG A 38 37.10 -34.97 -4.87
C ARG A 38 38.11 -34.35 -5.84
N ALA A 39 38.35 -33.08 -5.73
CA ALA A 39 39.61 -32.49 -6.23
C ALA A 39 40.17 -31.50 -5.20
N LEU A 40 41.45 -31.71 -4.97
CA LEU A 40 42.33 -31.19 -3.97
C LEU A 40 42.76 -29.73 -4.27
N LEU A 41 42.96 -28.98 -3.19
CA LEU A 41 43.74 -27.73 -3.12
C LEU A 41 45.22 -27.95 -3.54
N PRO A 42 45.92 -26.90 -3.94
CA PRO A 42 47.15 -26.65 -3.22
C PRO A 42 47.29 -25.26 -2.63
N ALA A 43 47.76 -25.23 -1.42
CA ALA A 43 48.31 -24.11 -0.71
C ALA A 43 49.66 -23.67 -1.38
N ALA A 44 49.87 -22.37 -1.49
CA ALA A 44 51.19 -21.81 -1.71
C ALA A 44 51.45 -20.70 -0.67
N LEU A 45 52.42 -20.99 0.14
CA LEU A 45 53.07 -20.22 1.18
C LEU A 45 54.24 -19.45 0.54
N LEU A 46 54.52 -18.25 1.02
CA LEU A 46 55.84 -17.57 1.12
C LEU A 46 55.64 -16.04 0.93
N ALA A 47 56.30 -15.17 1.60
CA ALA A 47 57.25 -15.07 2.70
C ALA A 47 57.41 -13.58 3.03
N LEU A 48 57.69 -13.31 4.26
CA LEU A 48 58.12 -12.04 4.84
C LEU A 48 59.34 -11.40 4.14
N LEU A 49 59.32 -10.06 4.01
CA LEU A 49 60.50 -9.25 4.21
C LEU A 49 60.15 -7.93 4.87
N ALA A 50 60.74 -7.73 6.04
CA ALA A 50 60.72 -6.50 6.81
C ALA A 50 61.65 -5.46 6.13
N GLY A 51 61.22 -4.21 6.10
CA GLY A 51 62.02 -3.05 5.77
C GLY A 51 61.62 -1.89 6.65
N CYS A 52 62.40 -1.61 7.70
CA CYS A 52 62.32 -0.37 8.48
C CYS A 52 62.85 0.78 7.63
N GLY A 53 62.08 1.84 7.52
CA GLY A 53 62.48 3.15 7.04
C GLY A 53 61.59 4.18 7.72
N ALA A 54 62.15 4.84 8.73
CA ALA A 54 61.53 6.02 9.33
C ALA A 54 61.82 7.21 8.41
N GLU A 55 60.76 7.89 7.98
CA GLU A 55 60.88 9.27 7.51
C GLU A 55 59.63 10.04 7.95
N ASP A 56 59.90 11.18 8.59
CA ASP A 56 58.94 12.20 8.99
C ASP A 56 58.16 12.71 7.78
N GLY A 57 56.83 12.57 7.81
CA GLY A 57 55.95 13.09 6.78
C GLY A 57 54.66 13.62 7.39
N GLN A 58 54.59 14.92 7.45
CA GLN A 58 53.43 15.77 7.71
C GLN A 58 52.10 15.08 7.40
N SER A 59 51.27 14.99 8.41
CA SER A 59 49.85 14.75 8.27
C SER A 59 49.19 15.96 7.57
N ASP A 60 49.15 15.91 6.25
CA ASP A 60 48.16 16.70 5.49
C ASP A 60 46.82 16.10 5.78
N SER A 61 46.08 16.78 6.67
CA SER A 61 44.64 16.66 6.77
C SER A 61 44.06 17.11 5.44
N MET A 62 43.78 16.16 4.56
CA MET A 62 42.82 16.41 3.46
C MET A 62 41.44 16.60 4.08
N VAL A 63 41.21 17.82 4.54
CA VAL A 63 39.88 18.39 4.55
C VAL A 63 39.53 18.47 3.08
N SER A 64 38.77 17.51 2.61
CA SER A 64 38.07 17.58 1.35
C SER A 64 37.21 18.84 1.43
N ASN A 65 37.68 19.93 0.82
CA ASN A 65 36.83 21.03 0.45
C ASN A 65 35.75 20.43 -0.43
N ALA A 66 34.54 20.33 0.10
CA ALA A 66 33.35 20.15 -0.70
C ALA A 66 33.28 21.36 -1.64
N SER A 67 33.80 21.17 -2.84
CA SER A 67 33.69 22.14 -3.92
C SER A 67 32.21 22.36 -4.20
N ALA A 68 31.80 23.61 -4.36
CA ALA A 68 30.52 24.02 -4.85
C ALA A 68 30.06 23.11 -5.99
N GLY A 69 28.87 22.50 -5.86
CA GLY A 69 28.36 21.35 -6.55
C GLY A 69 28.73 21.26 -8.03
N GLU A 70 29.40 20.21 -8.35
CA GLU A 70 29.47 19.72 -9.72
C GLU A 70 28.04 19.33 -10.11
N ARG A 71 27.47 20.07 -11.10
CA ARG A 71 26.12 19.77 -11.58
C ARG A 71 26.03 18.33 -12.03
N LEU A 72 24.88 17.71 -11.74
CA LEU A 72 24.63 16.34 -12.22
C LEU A 72 24.71 16.30 -13.75
N ALA A 73 25.37 15.27 -14.27
CA ALA A 73 25.37 15.02 -15.70
C ALA A 73 23.96 14.66 -16.17
N PRO A 74 23.55 15.03 -17.39
CA PRO A 74 22.22 14.72 -17.92
C PRO A 74 21.87 13.23 -17.78
N VAL A 75 20.60 12.94 -17.53
CA VAL A 75 20.09 11.57 -17.35
C VAL A 75 20.37 10.71 -18.59
N GLU A 76 20.26 11.30 -19.79
CA GLU A 76 20.51 10.63 -21.06
C GLU A 76 21.96 10.14 -21.20
N GLU A 77 22.91 10.79 -20.54
CA GLU A 77 24.32 10.42 -20.57
C GLU A 77 24.65 9.33 -19.54
N THR A 78 24.01 9.39 -18.37
CA THR A 78 24.30 8.50 -17.23
C THR A 78 23.40 7.29 -17.16
N GLY A 79 22.20 7.38 -17.70
CA GLY A 79 21.13 6.39 -17.52
C GLY A 79 20.57 6.35 -16.09
N THR A 80 20.90 7.36 -15.24
CA THR A 80 20.49 7.41 -13.84
C THR A 80 19.72 8.69 -13.55
N LEU A 81 18.44 8.56 -13.19
CA LEU A 81 17.57 9.66 -12.76
C LEU A 81 17.66 9.80 -11.23
N ARG A 82 18.29 10.87 -10.75
CA ARG A 82 18.29 11.19 -9.31
C ARG A 82 17.06 12.01 -8.95
N VAL A 83 16.27 11.48 -8.01
CA VAL A 83 14.98 12.05 -7.59
C VAL A 83 14.99 12.31 -6.11
N VAL A 84 14.72 13.55 -5.70
CA VAL A 84 14.51 13.88 -4.29
C VAL A 84 13.05 13.73 -3.92
N THR A 85 12.82 13.06 -2.78
CA THR A 85 11.49 12.78 -2.23
C THR A 85 11.49 12.84 -0.70
N ARG A 86 10.33 12.54 -0.08
CA ARG A 86 10.16 12.39 1.38
C ARG A 86 9.74 10.97 1.72
N ASN A 87 10.08 10.54 2.93
CA ASN A 87 9.55 9.29 3.46
C ASN A 87 8.13 9.52 4.03
N ALA A 88 7.11 9.24 3.20
CA ALA A 88 5.72 9.32 3.59
C ALA A 88 4.87 8.34 2.75
N PRO A 89 3.72 7.87 3.26
CA PRO A 89 2.88 6.90 2.55
C PRO A 89 2.37 7.38 1.19
N THR A 90 2.24 8.69 1.02
CA THR A 90 1.77 9.32 -0.23
C THR A 90 2.90 9.66 -1.20
N THR A 91 4.15 9.43 -0.83
CA THR A 91 5.32 9.72 -1.68
C THR A 91 6.18 8.48 -1.91
N TRP A 92 7.00 8.14 -0.92
CA TRP A 92 7.92 7.01 -0.95
C TRP A 92 8.03 6.39 0.45
N TYR A 93 7.94 5.06 0.58
CA TYR A 93 8.09 4.33 1.84
C TYR A 93 8.45 2.87 1.55
N PHE A 94 8.89 2.13 2.57
CA PHE A 94 8.97 0.68 2.47
C PHE A 94 7.65 0.02 2.82
N ASP A 95 7.20 -0.88 1.97
CA ASP A 95 6.02 -1.69 2.24
C ASP A 95 6.36 -2.85 3.21
N GLN A 96 5.41 -3.75 3.42
CA GLN A 96 5.54 -4.90 4.30
C GLN A 96 6.56 -5.95 3.88
N HIS A 97 6.95 -5.95 2.60
CA HIS A 97 7.98 -6.84 2.03
C HIS A 97 9.34 -6.16 2.01
N LEU A 98 9.46 -4.98 2.65
CA LEU A 98 10.62 -4.11 2.59
C LEU A 98 10.95 -3.66 1.17
N GLU A 99 9.93 -3.65 0.30
CA GLU A 99 10.04 -3.10 -1.05
C GLU A 99 9.61 -1.64 -1.05
N ALA A 100 10.29 -0.83 -1.86
CA ALA A 100 9.92 0.57 -2.01
C ALA A 100 8.54 0.69 -2.68
N ALA A 101 7.71 1.59 -2.17
CA ALA A 101 6.36 1.81 -2.62
C ALA A 101 5.95 3.27 -2.38
N GLY A 102 4.81 3.69 -2.91
CA GLY A 102 4.24 5.03 -2.74
C GLY A 102 3.82 5.63 -4.07
N THR A 103 2.94 6.61 -4.01
CA THR A 103 2.41 7.26 -5.22
C THR A 103 3.51 7.81 -6.11
N GLU A 104 4.42 8.57 -5.53
CA GLU A 104 5.54 9.16 -6.27
C GLU A 104 6.55 8.11 -6.71
N HIS A 105 6.82 7.12 -5.83
CA HIS A 105 7.68 6.00 -6.17
C HIS A 105 7.21 5.30 -7.44
N ASP A 106 5.97 4.83 -7.45
CA ASP A 106 5.45 4.03 -8.57
C ASP A 106 5.40 4.83 -9.87
N LEU A 107 5.00 6.12 -9.81
CA LEU A 107 4.96 6.99 -11.00
C LEU A 107 6.37 7.27 -11.56
N VAL A 108 7.34 7.56 -10.70
CA VAL A 108 8.72 7.84 -11.12
C VAL A 108 9.41 6.61 -11.66
N GLU A 109 9.27 5.46 -10.99
CA GLU A 109 9.82 4.19 -11.48
C GLU A 109 9.23 3.79 -12.84
N GLY A 110 7.92 3.98 -13.04
CA GLY A 110 7.27 3.74 -14.33
C GLY A 110 7.78 4.68 -15.43
N PHE A 111 7.99 5.95 -15.12
CA PHE A 111 8.61 6.91 -16.03
C PHE A 111 10.03 6.50 -16.41
N ALA A 112 10.86 6.21 -15.42
CA ALA A 112 12.24 5.80 -15.63
C ALA A 112 12.34 4.49 -16.43
N GLN A 113 11.51 3.50 -16.10
CA GLN A 113 11.44 2.24 -16.83
C GLN A 113 11.08 2.42 -18.30
N ALA A 114 10.12 3.29 -18.61
CA ALA A 114 9.73 3.59 -19.99
C ALA A 114 10.88 4.15 -20.84
N HIS A 115 11.88 4.75 -20.20
CA HIS A 115 13.07 5.33 -20.85
C HIS A 115 14.34 4.49 -20.66
N GLY A 116 14.27 3.34 -19.97
CA GLY A 116 15.42 2.47 -19.71
C GLY A 116 16.41 3.05 -18.70
N TRP A 117 15.97 3.92 -17.81
CA TRP A 117 16.77 4.55 -16.77
C TRP A 117 16.64 3.82 -15.42
N GLN A 118 17.65 3.99 -14.57
CA GLN A 118 17.62 3.59 -13.16
C GLN A 118 17.30 4.82 -12.30
N VAL A 119 16.56 4.63 -11.21
CA VAL A 119 16.25 5.70 -10.26
C VAL A 119 17.18 5.63 -9.06
N GLU A 120 17.78 6.76 -8.70
CA GLU A 120 18.51 6.97 -7.45
C GLU A 120 17.71 7.93 -6.57
N TRP A 121 17.20 7.42 -5.46
CA TRP A 121 16.37 8.18 -4.54
C TRP A 121 17.21 8.95 -3.51
N VAL A 122 16.92 10.22 -3.35
CA VAL A 122 17.47 11.11 -2.33
C VAL A 122 16.38 11.47 -1.34
N MET A 123 16.57 11.16 -0.06
CA MET A 123 15.59 11.43 0.99
C MET A 123 15.82 12.79 1.63
N ALA A 124 14.74 13.57 1.77
CA ALA A 124 14.68 14.78 2.56
C ALA A 124 13.63 14.65 3.67
N GLU A 125 13.85 15.30 4.81
CA GLU A 125 12.94 15.20 5.96
C GLU A 125 11.73 16.13 5.85
N SER A 126 11.86 17.22 5.10
CA SER A 126 10.84 18.27 4.94
C SER A 126 10.67 18.69 3.49
N VAL A 127 9.60 19.42 3.20
CA VAL A 127 9.39 20.04 1.86
C VAL A 127 10.48 21.06 1.58
N SER A 128 10.92 21.84 2.60
CA SER A 128 12.05 22.76 2.48
C SER A 128 13.31 22.02 2.01
N GLY A 129 13.65 20.90 2.66
CA GLY A 129 14.81 20.09 2.31
C GLY A 129 14.73 19.51 0.89
N VAL A 130 13.53 19.10 0.43
CA VAL A 130 13.32 18.69 -0.97
C VAL A 130 13.66 19.82 -1.94
N LEU A 131 13.12 21.02 -1.70
CA LEU A 131 13.35 22.17 -2.56
C LEU A 131 14.82 22.66 -2.52
N GLU A 132 15.47 22.58 -1.39
CA GLU A 132 16.90 22.89 -1.24
C GLU A 132 17.79 21.89 -1.97
N THR A 133 17.50 20.59 -1.84
CA THR A 133 18.23 19.52 -2.57
C THR A 133 18.08 19.70 -4.09
N LEU A 134 16.87 20.02 -4.56
CA LEU A 134 16.66 20.34 -5.98
C LEU A 134 17.44 21.59 -6.37
N ALA A 135 17.36 22.68 -5.59
CA ALA A 135 18.05 23.95 -5.88
C ALA A 135 19.57 23.83 -5.87
N SER A 136 20.16 22.95 -5.04
CA SER A 136 21.60 22.73 -4.98
C SER A 136 22.16 21.96 -6.18
N GLY A 137 21.28 21.36 -7.00
CA GLY A 137 21.68 20.52 -8.14
C GLY A 137 22.05 19.09 -7.77
N GLU A 138 21.67 18.62 -6.58
CA GLU A 138 21.94 17.25 -6.12
C GLU A 138 20.89 16.24 -6.60
N ALA A 139 19.78 16.72 -7.17
CA ALA A 139 18.75 15.90 -7.83
C ALA A 139 18.36 16.52 -9.17
N HIS A 140 18.00 15.68 -10.14
CA HIS A 140 17.45 16.12 -11.42
C HIS A 140 16.00 16.57 -11.27
N MET A 141 15.25 15.88 -10.40
CA MET A 141 13.81 16.04 -10.24
C MET A 141 13.40 15.91 -8.76
N ALA A 142 12.38 16.65 -8.38
CA ALA A 142 11.69 16.51 -7.10
C ALA A 142 10.30 15.89 -7.34
N ALA A 143 10.05 14.78 -6.66
CA ALA A 143 8.79 14.05 -6.65
C ALA A 143 8.41 13.75 -5.18
N ALA A 144 7.68 14.66 -4.55
CA ALA A 144 7.46 14.68 -3.10
C ALA A 144 6.07 15.19 -2.68
N GLY A 145 5.06 15.04 -3.55
CA GLY A 145 3.73 15.59 -3.30
C GLY A 145 3.74 17.13 -3.33
N LEU A 146 4.38 17.71 -4.33
CA LEU A 146 4.57 19.16 -4.39
C LEU A 146 3.42 19.83 -5.14
N THR A 147 2.75 20.77 -4.49
CA THR A 147 1.77 21.65 -5.13
C THR A 147 2.47 22.60 -6.11
N HIS A 148 1.94 22.74 -7.32
CA HIS A 148 2.41 23.72 -8.29
C HIS A 148 2.04 25.15 -7.83
N LEU A 149 3.06 25.95 -7.52
CA LEU A 149 2.92 27.34 -7.02
C LEU A 149 3.72 28.32 -7.91
N ALA A 150 3.17 29.51 -8.09
CA ALA A 150 3.87 30.58 -8.82
C ALA A 150 5.23 30.96 -8.17
N SER A 151 5.31 30.96 -6.86
CA SER A 151 6.54 31.20 -6.10
C SER A 151 7.64 30.17 -6.36
N ARG A 152 7.27 28.91 -6.60
CA ARG A 152 8.22 27.84 -6.95
C ARG A 152 8.64 27.89 -8.42
N ASP A 153 7.76 28.36 -9.32
CA ASP A 153 8.05 28.49 -10.75
C ASP A 153 9.15 29.51 -11.06
N GLU A 154 9.40 30.44 -10.14
CA GLU A 154 10.51 31.39 -10.23
C GLU A 154 11.89 30.71 -10.07
N ARG A 155 11.92 29.56 -9.41
CA ARG A 155 13.15 28.83 -9.04
C ARG A 155 13.32 27.53 -9.78
N PHE A 156 12.23 26.89 -10.16
CA PHE A 156 12.20 25.55 -10.76
C PHE A 156 11.31 25.52 -11.97
N ARG A 157 11.50 24.54 -12.83
CA ARG A 157 10.60 24.28 -13.93
C ARG A 157 9.55 23.24 -13.54
N ARG A 158 8.29 23.50 -13.85
CA ARG A 158 7.20 22.54 -13.67
C ARG A 158 7.43 21.31 -14.52
N GLY A 159 7.33 20.16 -13.92
CA GLY A 159 7.10 18.87 -14.56
C GLY A 159 5.61 18.58 -14.72
N PRO A 160 5.22 17.31 -14.98
CA PRO A 160 3.84 16.91 -15.15
C PRO A 160 3.01 17.06 -13.88
N GLU A 161 1.75 17.40 -14.06
CA GLU A 161 0.71 17.30 -13.05
C GLU A 161 0.13 15.87 -13.05
N TYR A 162 -0.13 15.32 -11.86
CA TYR A 162 -0.65 13.95 -11.76
C TYR A 162 -1.87 13.81 -10.87
N MET A 163 -2.16 14.79 -9.97
CA MET A 163 -3.28 14.72 -9.03
C MET A 163 -3.83 16.11 -8.70
N GLU A 164 -5.15 16.20 -8.51
CA GLU A 164 -5.82 17.38 -7.97
C GLU A 164 -6.11 17.19 -6.48
N ILE A 165 -5.86 18.22 -5.67
CA ILE A 165 -6.07 18.22 -4.21
C ILE A 165 -6.71 19.53 -3.76
N THR A 166 -7.26 19.53 -2.53
CA THR A 166 -7.54 20.73 -1.74
C THR A 166 -6.70 20.71 -0.47
N GLU A 167 -6.30 21.86 0.02
CA GLU A 167 -5.68 22.00 1.34
C GLU A 167 -6.79 22.04 2.39
N GLN A 168 -6.72 21.20 3.42
CA GLN A 168 -7.76 21.03 4.42
C GLN A 168 -7.24 21.35 5.81
N VAL A 169 -8.00 22.10 6.58
CA VAL A 169 -7.76 22.28 8.03
C VAL A 169 -8.23 21.02 8.74
N VAL A 170 -7.33 20.40 9.51
CA VAL A 170 -7.56 19.13 10.21
C VAL A 170 -7.35 19.35 11.70
N CYS A 171 -8.37 19.04 12.49
CA CYS A 171 -8.36 19.19 13.95
C CYS A 171 -8.74 17.87 14.63
N HIS A 172 -8.51 17.78 15.94
CA HIS A 172 -9.06 16.66 16.71
C HIS A 172 -10.57 16.83 16.84
N ARG A 173 -11.34 15.77 16.59
CA ARG A 173 -12.83 15.83 16.57
C ARG A 173 -13.45 16.27 17.90
N ASP A 174 -12.81 15.95 19.02
CA ASP A 174 -13.28 16.33 20.34
C ASP A 174 -12.75 17.74 20.73
N PHE A 175 -12.26 18.52 19.75
CA PHE A 175 -11.85 19.91 19.95
C PHE A 175 -13.09 20.80 20.04
N ASP A 176 -13.33 21.41 21.21
CA ASP A 176 -14.56 22.14 21.52
C ASP A 176 -14.77 23.40 20.64
N ALA A 177 -13.67 23.99 20.13
CA ALA A 177 -13.69 25.20 19.33
C ALA A 177 -13.34 24.93 17.84
N MET A 178 -13.96 23.90 17.24
CA MET A 178 -13.74 23.54 15.84
C MET A 178 -13.92 24.76 14.94
N PRO A 179 -12.90 25.19 14.19
CA PRO A 179 -13.01 26.34 13.29
C PRO A 179 -13.92 26.01 12.11
N GLU A 180 -14.76 26.96 11.69
CA GLU A 180 -15.65 26.81 10.54
C GLU A 180 -15.13 27.55 9.30
N SER A 181 -14.16 28.47 9.50
CA SER A 181 -13.56 29.29 8.45
C SER A 181 -12.16 29.79 8.82
N ALA A 182 -11.47 30.42 7.88
CA ALA A 182 -10.15 31.02 8.12
C ALA A 182 -10.18 32.13 9.21
N ASP A 183 -11.30 32.82 9.39
CA ASP A 183 -11.44 33.86 10.41
C ASP A 183 -11.34 33.29 11.84
N ASP A 184 -11.67 32.01 12.02
CA ASP A 184 -11.66 31.34 13.33
C ASP A 184 -10.27 30.82 13.70
N LEU A 185 -9.35 30.70 12.74
CA LEU A 185 -8.02 30.10 12.93
C LEU A 185 -7.11 30.90 13.87
N GLY A 186 -7.37 32.20 14.05
CA GLY A 186 -6.63 33.02 14.99
C GLY A 186 -6.80 32.64 16.46
N SER A 187 -7.73 31.75 16.79
CA SER A 187 -8.03 31.31 18.15
C SER A 187 -7.54 29.88 18.46
N VAL A 188 -6.93 29.19 17.50
CA VAL A 188 -6.46 27.81 17.64
C VAL A 188 -4.93 27.71 17.56
N ASP A 189 -4.35 26.72 18.21
CA ASP A 189 -2.93 26.37 18.05
C ASP A 189 -2.74 25.66 16.70
N LEU A 190 -2.51 26.46 15.64
CA LEU A 190 -2.36 26.01 14.27
C LEU A 190 -0.89 25.86 13.92
N VAL A 191 -0.47 24.65 13.57
CA VAL A 191 0.91 24.32 13.22
C VAL A 191 0.97 23.70 11.83
N VAL A 192 1.88 24.16 10.98
CA VAL A 192 2.04 23.64 9.60
C VAL A 192 3.49 23.29 9.28
N SER A 193 3.66 22.43 8.27
CA SER A 193 4.97 21.99 7.79
C SER A 193 5.69 23.09 7.03
N ALA A 194 6.97 23.30 7.33
CA ALA A 194 7.82 24.27 6.67
C ALA A 194 7.98 23.97 5.17
N GLY A 195 7.99 25.02 4.36
CA GLY A 195 8.12 24.94 2.91
C GLY A 195 6.90 24.36 2.18
N SER A 196 5.85 23.94 2.91
CA SER A 196 4.58 23.52 2.30
C SER A 196 3.85 24.70 1.65
N SER A 197 2.92 24.41 0.74
CA SER A 197 2.01 25.40 0.15
C SER A 197 1.08 26.04 1.18
N TYR A 198 0.87 25.35 2.30
CA TYR A 198 -0.01 25.80 3.39
C TYR A 198 0.42 27.15 3.98
N VAL A 199 1.75 27.37 4.07
CA VAL A 199 2.30 28.65 4.56
C VAL A 199 1.83 29.81 3.69
N GLU A 200 2.01 29.69 2.36
CA GLU A 200 1.59 30.72 1.40
C GLU A 200 0.06 30.92 1.41
N THR A 201 -0.70 29.82 1.53
CA THR A 201 -2.17 29.91 1.62
C THR A 201 -2.61 30.63 2.89
N LEU A 202 -2.04 30.26 4.04
CA LEU A 202 -2.38 30.88 5.32
C LEU A 202 -2.00 32.36 5.36
N GLU A 203 -0.85 32.76 4.80
CA GLU A 203 -0.44 34.15 4.66
C GLU A 203 -1.42 34.98 3.83
N GLN A 204 -2.11 34.38 2.86
CA GLN A 204 -3.08 35.05 2.02
C GLN A 204 -4.48 35.15 2.64
N VAL A 205 -4.89 34.15 3.42
CA VAL A 205 -6.28 34.05 3.90
C VAL A 205 -6.46 34.47 5.34
N LEU A 206 -5.39 34.41 6.17
CA LEU A 206 -5.48 34.77 7.58
C LEU A 206 -5.57 36.28 7.79
N PRO A 207 -6.37 36.75 8.77
CA PRO A 207 -6.31 38.14 9.23
C PRO A 207 -4.90 38.53 9.72
N GLU A 208 -4.47 39.78 9.54
CA GLU A 208 -3.13 40.25 9.95
C GLU A 208 -2.79 40.00 11.44
N ALA A 209 -3.80 39.86 12.30
CA ALA A 209 -3.63 39.61 13.73
C ALA A 209 -3.58 38.10 14.08
N ALA A 210 -3.90 37.22 13.15
CA ALA A 210 -3.87 35.78 13.35
C ALA A 210 -2.48 35.24 13.02
N GLY A 211 -1.97 34.35 13.87
CA GLY A 211 -0.68 33.68 13.68
C GLY A 211 -0.82 32.19 13.54
N PHE A 212 0.17 31.56 12.96
CA PHE A 212 0.35 30.12 12.94
C PHE A 212 1.83 29.79 13.17
N GLU A 213 2.09 28.58 13.64
CA GLU A 213 3.46 28.11 13.84
C GLU A 213 3.91 27.27 12.63
N VAL A 214 5.18 27.44 12.22
CA VAL A 214 5.81 26.65 11.15
C VAL A 214 6.89 25.77 11.78
N ARG A 215 6.85 24.45 11.50
CA ARG A 215 7.85 23.49 11.99
C ARG A 215 8.50 22.72 10.84
N GLU A 216 9.81 22.41 10.99
CA GLU A 216 10.58 21.57 10.07
C GLU A 216 10.29 20.09 10.29
N ILE A 217 9.00 19.72 10.23
CA ILE A 217 8.54 18.33 10.32
C ILE A 217 7.46 18.06 9.28
N GLY A 218 7.32 16.80 8.87
CA GLY A 218 6.33 16.39 7.87
C GLY A 218 4.89 16.52 8.35
N THR A 219 3.98 16.75 7.41
CA THR A 219 2.53 16.91 7.65
C THR A 219 1.94 15.71 8.41
N GLU A 220 2.36 14.50 8.11
CA GLU A 220 1.89 13.28 8.76
C GLU A 220 2.24 13.24 10.26
N ARG A 221 3.39 13.77 10.63
CA ARG A 221 3.79 13.94 12.04
C ARG A 221 2.95 15.00 12.76
N LEU A 222 2.61 16.10 12.08
CA LEU A 222 1.69 17.10 12.63
C LEU A 222 0.28 16.51 12.82
N MET A 223 -0.23 15.75 11.86
CA MET A 223 -1.50 15.03 12.01
C MET A 223 -1.48 14.06 13.21
N ALA A 224 -0.36 13.38 13.46
CA ALA A 224 -0.20 12.53 14.64
C ALA A 224 -0.20 13.36 15.95
N GLN A 225 0.35 14.59 15.95
CA GLN A 225 0.29 15.49 17.10
C GLN A 225 -1.13 15.99 17.36
N VAL A 226 -1.88 16.35 16.32
CA VAL A 226 -3.32 16.66 16.43
C VAL A 226 -4.10 15.48 17.01
N ALA A 227 -3.85 14.26 16.52
CA ALA A 227 -4.52 13.05 17.01
C ALA A 227 -4.24 12.75 18.49
N ARG A 228 -3.08 13.20 19.01
CA ARG A 228 -2.71 13.10 20.43
C ARG A 228 -3.07 14.36 21.23
N GLN A 229 -3.72 15.35 20.61
CA GLN A 229 -4.07 16.64 21.23
C GLN A 229 -2.85 17.41 21.77
N GLU A 230 -1.69 17.27 21.10
CA GLU A 230 -0.48 18.03 21.41
C GLU A 230 -0.49 19.43 20.75
N ILE A 231 -1.26 19.59 19.67
CA ILE A 231 -1.63 20.80 18.97
C ILE A 231 -3.12 20.73 18.61
N ASP A 232 -3.78 21.86 18.40
CA ASP A 232 -5.21 21.88 18.10
C ASP A 232 -5.49 21.44 16.67
N CYS A 233 -4.84 22.08 15.70
CA CYS A 233 -5.08 21.84 14.27
C CYS A 233 -3.79 21.89 13.45
N THR A 234 -3.86 21.31 12.25
CA THR A 234 -2.85 21.45 11.19
C THR A 234 -3.52 21.61 9.83
N VAL A 235 -2.74 21.86 8.80
CA VAL A 235 -3.21 21.85 7.41
C VAL A 235 -2.57 20.67 6.69
N ALA A 236 -3.34 19.97 5.87
CA ALA A 236 -2.86 18.86 5.05
C ALA A 236 -3.63 18.79 3.73
N ASP A 237 -2.99 18.31 2.69
CA ASP A 237 -3.64 18.02 1.41
C ASP A 237 -4.68 16.90 1.56
N SER A 238 -5.79 17.01 0.84
CA SER A 238 -6.93 16.10 0.93
C SER A 238 -6.55 14.63 0.74
N HIS A 239 -5.59 14.29 -0.13
CA HIS A 239 -5.10 12.93 -0.32
C HIS A 239 -4.29 12.42 0.89
N ILE A 240 -3.51 13.28 1.55
CA ILE A 240 -2.80 12.97 2.80
C ILE A 240 -3.80 12.72 3.92
N VAL A 241 -4.83 13.57 4.03
CA VAL A 241 -5.91 13.41 5.01
C VAL A 241 -6.63 12.09 4.78
N ARG A 242 -7.08 11.82 3.54
CA ARG A 242 -7.74 10.54 3.18
C ARG A 242 -6.92 9.34 3.63
N TYR A 243 -5.63 9.31 3.28
CA TYR A 243 -4.74 8.21 3.64
C TYR A 243 -4.60 8.05 5.17
N ASN A 244 -4.34 9.15 5.89
CA ASN A 244 -3.98 9.11 7.30
C ASN A 244 -5.19 8.97 8.24
N ARG A 245 -6.42 9.31 7.81
CA ARG A 245 -7.63 9.09 8.63
C ARG A 245 -7.82 7.63 9.04
N ARG A 246 -7.25 6.68 8.31
CA ARG A 246 -7.23 5.26 8.70
C ARG A 246 -6.42 5.01 9.97
N SER A 247 -5.29 5.67 10.09
CA SER A 247 -4.39 5.55 11.25
C SER A 247 -4.82 6.46 12.40
N PHE A 248 -5.45 7.60 12.10
CA PHE A 248 -5.87 8.61 13.07
C PHE A 248 -7.38 8.89 12.97
N PRO A 249 -8.23 7.98 13.48
CA PRO A 249 -9.70 8.10 13.36
C PRO A 249 -10.30 9.24 14.19
N HIS A 250 -9.52 9.90 15.02
CA HIS A 250 -9.94 11.07 15.80
C HIS A 250 -9.71 12.39 15.06
N LEU A 251 -9.11 12.36 13.89
CA LEU A 251 -8.97 13.54 13.06
C LEU A 251 -10.27 13.84 12.32
N ASP A 252 -10.66 15.10 12.29
CA ASP A 252 -11.79 15.57 11.51
C ASP A 252 -11.36 16.76 10.64
N ILE A 253 -11.99 16.88 9.47
CA ILE A 253 -11.78 18.00 8.55
C ILE A 253 -12.70 19.11 9.02
N ALA A 254 -12.11 20.24 9.44
CA ALA A 254 -12.86 21.41 9.81
C ALA A 254 -13.47 22.08 8.57
N PHE A 255 -12.64 22.39 7.59
CA PHE A 255 -13.08 22.94 6.28
C PHE A 255 -11.95 22.84 5.24
N ASP A 256 -12.29 23.05 3.96
CA ASP A 256 -11.32 23.19 2.87
C ASP A 256 -10.73 24.60 2.89
N LEU A 257 -9.41 24.72 3.05
CA LEU A 257 -8.69 25.99 3.16
C LEU A 257 -8.44 26.62 1.79
N SER A 258 -8.29 25.82 0.76
CA SER A 258 -7.99 26.29 -0.61
C SER A 258 -9.00 25.79 -1.64
N GLU A 259 -9.12 26.52 -2.76
CA GLU A 259 -9.64 25.97 -4.00
C GLU A 259 -8.78 24.80 -4.48
N PRO A 260 -9.29 23.94 -5.39
CA PRO A 260 -8.51 22.84 -5.96
C PRO A 260 -7.17 23.29 -6.55
N ARG A 261 -6.12 22.55 -6.24
CA ARG A 261 -4.75 22.76 -6.72
C ARG A 261 -4.19 21.45 -7.28
N THR A 262 -3.14 21.57 -8.11
CA THR A 262 -2.49 20.40 -8.70
C THR A 262 -1.19 20.06 -8.00
N LEU A 263 -0.98 18.76 -7.77
CA LEU A 263 0.32 18.20 -7.42
C LEU A 263 1.06 17.83 -8.70
N GLY A 264 2.37 18.07 -8.69
CA GLY A 264 3.22 17.74 -9.82
C GLY A 264 4.68 17.66 -9.43
N TRP A 265 5.49 17.26 -10.41
CA TRP A 265 6.93 17.23 -10.25
C TRP A 265 7.55 18.60 -10.53
N TYR A 266 8.74 18.82 -10.00
CA TYR A 266 9.61 19.92 -10.37
C TYR A 266 10.95 19.41 -10.83
N VAL A 267 11.54 20.06 -11.82
CA VAL A 267 12.90 19.79 -12.28
C VAL A 267 13.77 21.04 -12.16
N GLN A 268 15.06 20.86 -12.31
CA GLN A 268 16.01 21.99 -12.38
C GLN A 268 15.60 22.97 -13.48
N PRO A 269 15.86 24.28 -13.33
CA PRO A 269 15.46 25.30 -14.31
C PRO A 269 16.00 25.06 -15.73
N ASP A 270 17.16 24.45 -15.86
CA ASP A 270 17.84 24.13 -17.12
C ASP A 270 17.51 22.76 -17.70
N GLN A 271 16.66 21.98 -17.02
CA GLN A 271 16.23 20.63 -17.45
C GLN A 271 14.86 20.66 -18.18
N GLU A 272 14.70 21.57 -19.15
CA GLU A 272 13.45 21.70 -19.91
C GLU A 272 13.08 20.42 -20.64
N ALA A 273 14.06 19.78 -21.28
CA ALA A 273 13.84 18.53 -22.01
C ALA A 273 13.32 17.40 -21.10
N LEU A 274 13.83 17.30 -19.86
CA LEU A 274 13.36 16.32 -18.89
C LEU A 274 11.92 16.60 -18.46
N ALA A 275 11.56 17.89 -18.26
CA ALA A 275 10.19 18.28 -17.94
C ALA A 275 9.20 17.95 -19.06
N GLU A 276 9.58 18.23 -20.31
CA GLU A 276 8.77 17.93 -21.48
C GLU A 276 8.60 16.41 -21.66
N LEU A 277 9.69 15.64 -21.54
CA LEU A 277 9.68 14.19 -21.67
C LEU A 277 8.78 13.55 -20.59
N ALA A 278 8.89 14.01 -19.34
CA ALA A 278 8.04 13.55 -18.24
C ALA A 278 6.56 13.93 -18.49
N GLY A 279 6.31 15.12 -19.02
CA GLY A 279 4.97 15.59 -19.39
C GLY A 279 4.33 14.74 -20.48
N ASP A 280 5.06 14.47 -21.57
CA ASP A 280 4.60 13.65 -22.69
C ASP A 280 4.32 12.21 -22.21
N TRP A 281 5.19 11.64 -21.38
CA TRP A 281 4.95 10.31 -20.81
C TRP A 281 3.72 10.27 -19.92
N MET A 282 3.56 11.24 -19.00
CA MET A 282 2.44 11.29 -18.05
C MET A 282 1.09 11.42 -18.75
N GLN A 283 1.04 12.14 -19.90
CA GLN A 283 -0.15 12.31 -20.73
C GLN A 283 -0.33 11.16 -21.74
N GLY A 284 0.71 10.37 -21.99
CA GLY A 284 0.68 9.18 -22.84
C GLY A 284 -0.13 8.02 -22.25
N ASP A 285 -0.32 6.95 -23.02
CA ASP A 285 -1.13 5.80 -22.62
C ASP A 285 -0.53 5.12 -21.38
N GLY A 286 0.80 4.91 -21.34
CA GLY A 286 1.47 4.28 -20.19
C GLY A 286 1.37 5.08 -18.89
N GLY A 287 1.54 6.40 -18.95
CA GLY A 287 1.41 7.27 -17.78
C GLY A 287 -0.03 7.36 -17.27
N ARG A 288 -1.03 7.38 -18.18
CA ARG A 288 -2.45 7.35 -17.79
C ARG A 288 -2.82 6.03 -17.11
N GLU A 289 -2.43 4.91 -17.72
CA GLU A 289 -2.69 3.57 -17.15
C GLU A 289 -2.04 3.41 -15.77
N LEU A 290 -0.79 3.86 -15.62
CA LEU A 290 -0.11 3.78 -14.34
C LEU A 290 -0.74 4.69 -13.29
N ARG A 291 -1.20 5.90 -13.63
CA ARG A 291 -1.94 6.76 -12.67
C ARG A 291 -3.24 6.12 -12.20
N GLU A 292 -3.99 5.46 -13.08
CA GLU A 292 -5.17 4.70 -12.70
C GLU A 292 -4.84 3.56 -11.75
N LEU A 293 -3.74 2.84 -11.99
CA LEU A 293 -3.25 1.78 -11.10
C LEU A 293 -2.81 2.32 -9.73
N VAL A 294 -2.12 3.45 -9.73
CA VAL A 294 -1.67 4.13 -8.51
C VAL A 294 -2.86 4.62 -7.69
N ASP A 295 -3.86 5.25 -8.33
CA ASP A 295 -5.10 5.65 -7.64
C ASP A 295 -5.82 4.44 -7.05
N GLU A 296 -5.96 3.37 -7.84
CA GLU A 296 -6.51 2.10 -7.40
C GLU A 296 -5.75 1.52 -6.19
N ARG A 297 -4.42 1.53 -6.26
CA ARG A 297 -3.56 0.92 -5.25
C ARG A 297 -3.60 1.68 -3.91
N TYR A 298 -3.58 3.02 -3.96
CA TYR A 298 -3.38 3.85 -2.77
C TYR A 298 -4.64 4.57 -2.28
N TYR A 299 -5.59 4.93 -3.16
CA TYR A 299 -6.68 5.85 -2.81
C TYR A 299 -8.10 5.33 -3.04
N ALA A 300 -8.34 4.44 -4.02
CA ALA A 300 -9.69 4.09 -4.49
C ALA A 300 -10.66 3.55 -3.42
N TYR A 301 -10.16 3.15 -2.24
CA TYR A 301 -10.95 2.48 -1.21
C TYR A 301 -11.05 3.20 0.13
N ILE A 302 -10.45 4.37 0.22
CA ILE A 302 -10.39 5.12 1.48
C ILE A 302 -11.75 5.66 1.87
N ASP A 303 -12.57 6.09 0.89
CA ASP A 303 -13.83 6.78 1.11
C ASP A 303 -14.96 5.89 1.67
N GLN A 304 -14.79 4.57 1.68
CA GLN A 304 -15.80 3.62 2.15
C GLN A 304 -15.61 3.19 3.62
N PHE A 305 -14.66 3.80 4.33
CA PHE A 305 -14.38 3.46 5.73
C PHE A 305 -15.19 4.36 6.66
N ASP A 306 -16.16 3.75 7.39
CA ASP A 306 -16.89 4.46 8.43
C ASP A 306 -15.99 4.66 9.66
N PHE A 307 -16.01 5.86 10.22
CA PHE A 307 -15.33 6.22 11.46
C PHE A 307 -15.64 5.25 12.63
N VAL A 308 -16.87 4.77 12.72
CA VAL A 308 -17.29 3.82 13.77
C VAL A 308 -16.49 2.51 13.65
N ASP A 309 -16.25 2.04 12.42
CA ASP A 309 -15.48 0.82 12.15
C ASP A 309 -14.01 1.00 12.56
N LEU A 310 -13.40 2.15 12.28
CA LEU A 310 -12.01 2.44 12.65
C LEU A 310 -11.80 2.54 14.17
N ARG A 311 -12.68 3.20 14.89
CA ARG A 311 -12.63 3.22 16.37
C ARG A 311 -12.74 1.82 16.97
N ALA A 312 -13.61 1.00 16.40
CA ALA A 312 -13.78 -0.38 16.85
C ALA A 312 -12.53 -1.22 16.53
N LEU A 313 -11.90 -1.02 15.37
CA LEU A 313 -10.67 -1.69 14.99
C LEU A 313 -9.52 -1.31 15.94
N ASN A 314 -9.24 -0.03 16.14
CA ASN A 314 -8.15 0.44 17.01
C ASN A 314 -8.30 -0.08 18.44
N ARG A 315 -9.48 0.00 19.03
CA ARG A 315 -9.73 -0.59 20.35
C ARG A 315 -9.46 -2.10 20.37
N ARG A 316 -9.84 -2.83 19.32
CA ARG A 316 -9.59 -4.29 19.25
C ARG A 316 -8.14 -4.63 18.95
N ILE A 317 -7.38 -3.74 18.29
CA ILE A 317 -5.93 -3.87 18.16
C ILE A 317 -5.27 -3.85 19.55
N GLU A 318 -5.73 -2.99 20.45
CA GLU A 318 -5.21 -2.92 21.82
C GLU A 318 -5.72 -4.10 22.69
N ASP A 319 -7.03 -4.45 22.59
CA ASP A 319 -7.67 -5.38 23.51
C ASP A 319 -7.57 -6.85 23.09
N ARG A 320 -7.58 -7.16 21.78
CA ARG A 320 -7.72 -8.54 21.25
C ARG A 320 -6.52 -9.03 20.46
N LEU A 321 -5.94 -8.18 19.59
CA LEU A 321 -4.85 -8.59 18.70
C LEU A 321 -3.64 -9.14 19.46
N PRO A 322 -3.20 -8.59 20.61
CA PRO A 322 -2.02 -9.09 21.32
C PRO A 322 -2.12 -10.58 21.70
N GLN A 323 -3.35 -11.07 21.98
CA GLN A 323 -3.60 -12.48 22.28
C GLN A 323 -3.35 -13.41 21.08
N TYR A 324 -3.59 -12.93 19.86
CA TYR A 324 -3.53 -13.75 18.64
C TYR A 324 -2.32 -13.47 17.77
N ARG A 325 -1.62 -12.36 17.99
CA ARG A 325 -0.46 -11.95 17.20
C ARG A 325 0.59 -13.05 17.03
N PRO A 326 1.07 -13.76 18.09
CA PRO A 326 2.07 -14.81 17.91
C PRO A 326 1.61 -15.95 17.00
N TYR A 327 0.31 -16.24 16.96
CA TYR A 327 -0.24 -17.29 16.12
C TYR A 327 -0.38 -16.86 14.65
N PHE A 328 -0.60 -15.56 14.38
CA PHE A 328 -0.52 -15.02 13.03
C PHE A 328 0.91 -15.03 12.51
N GLU A 329 1.89 -14.67 13.33
CA GLU A 329 3.31 -14.74 13.01
C GLU A 329 3.74 -16.18 12.71
N GLU A 330 3.36 -17.16 13.53
CA GLU A 330 3.63 -18.58 13.32
C GLU A 330 2.94 -19.13 12.05
N ALA A 331 1.72 -18.70 11.76
CA ALA A 331 1.01 -19.08 10.54
C ALA A 331 1.65 -18.46 9.29
N ALA A 332 2.15 -17.24 9.38
CA ALA A 332 2.88 -16.54 8.32
C ALA A 332 4.15 -17.32 7.94
N GLU A 333 4.96 -17.72 8.91
CA GLU A 333 6.15 -18.54 8.68
C GLU A 333 5.86 -19.87 7.97
N ARG A 334 4.68 -20.47 8.22
CA ARG A 334 4.29 -21.74 7.60
C ARG A 334 3.70 -21.60 6.21
N THR A 335 3.09 -20.47 5.89
CA THR A 335 2.30 -20.31 4.65
C THR A 335 2.93 -19.32 3.67
N ASP A 336 4.01 -18.65 4.04
CA ASP A 336 4.64 -17.57 3.25
C ASP A 336 3.66 -16.42 2.93
N LEU A 337 2.65 -16.23 3.80
CA LEU A 337 1.69 -15.14 3.73
C LEU A 337 1.98 -14.14 4.85
N PRO A 338 1.89 -12.82 4.60
CA PRO A 338 2.18 -11.82 5.63
C PRO A 338 1.28 -11.92 6.87
N ALA A 339 1.85 -11.81 8.07
CA ALA A 339 1.12 -11.92 9.33
C ALA A 339 0.04 -10.82 9.48
N ASP A 340 0.33 -9.59 9.02
CA ASP A 340 -0.62 -8.48 8.98
C ASP A 340 -1.81 -8.74 8.06
N LEU A 341 -1.59 -9.41 6.92
CA LEU A 341 -2.65 -9.86 6.02
C LEU A 341 -3.55 -10.91 6.68
N LEU A 342 -2.96 -11.89 7.36
CA LEU A 342 -3.71 -12.94 8.07
C LEU A 342 -4.53 -12.35 9.22
N ALA A 343 -3.97 -11.39 9.95
CA ALA A 343 -4.67 -10.67 11.02
C ALA A 343 -5.82 -9.82 10.47
N ALA A 344 -5.61 -9.11 9.36
CA ALA A 344 -6.65 -8.33 8.68
C ALA A 344 -7.78 -9.21 8.14
N LEU A 345 -7.44 -10.35 7.56
CA LEU A 345 -8.40 -11.37 7.12
C LEU A 345 -9.24 -11.87 8.30
N ALA A 346 -8.62 -12.25 9.40
CA ALA A 346 -9.31 -12.71 10.61
C ALA A 346 -10.22 -11.61 11.20
N TYR A 347 -9.77 -10.36 11.12
CA TYR A 347 -10.60 -9.22 11.55
C TYR A 347 -11.83 -9.06 10.66
N GLN A 348 -11.69 -9.17 9.35
CA GLN A 348 -12.83 -9.14 8.42
C GLN A 348 -13.80 -10.29 8.67
N GLU A 349 -13.33 -11.45 9.05
CA GLU A 349 -14.16 -12.64 9.30
C GLU A 349 -14.96 -12.54 10.61
N SER A 350 -14.29 -12.18 11.71
CA SER A 350 -14.87 -12.31 13.05
C SER A 350 -14.62 -11.10 13.97
N HIS A 351 -13.90 -10.08 13.53
CA HIS A 351 -13.36 -9.04 14.41
C HIS A 351 -12.50 -9.62 15.57
N TRP A 352 -11.79 -10.72 15.29
CA TRP A 352 -11.04 -11.52 16.26
C TRP A 352 -11.90 -12.04 17.43
N ASP A 353 -13.15 -12.42 17.14
CA ASP A 353 -14.05 -13.05 18.08
C ASP A 353 -14.09 -14.57 17.84
N PRO A 354 -13.53 -15.40 18.73
CA PRO A 354 -13.51 -16.85 18.55
C PRO A 354 -14.91 -17.49 18.65
N GLU A 355 -15.89 -16.80 19.25
CA GLU A 355 -17.28 -17.26 19.36
C GLU A 355 -18.15 -16.85 18.15
N ALA A 356 -17.56 -16.18 17.14
CA ALA A 356 -18.30 -15.68 15.98
C ALA A 356 -19.04 -16.80 15.24
N ARG A 357 -20.29 -16.51 14.84
CA ARG A 357 -21.18 -17.43 14.12
C ARG A 357 -21.94 -16.68 13.03
N SER A 358 -21.96 -17.24 11.83
CA SER A 358 -22.84 -16.74 10.78
C SER A 358 -24.18 -17.49 10.73
N PRO A 359 -25.19 -16.91 10.14
CA PRO A 359 -26.47 -17.59 9.86
C PRO A 359 -26.30 -18.83 8.97
N THR A 360 -25.26 -18.89 8.17
CA THR A 360 -24.93 -20.00 7.24
C THR A 360 -24.09 -21.11 7.87
N GLY A 361 -23.77 -20.99 9.18
CA GLY A 361 -23.12 -22.05 9.94
C GLY A 361 -21.59 -22.06 9.87
N VAL A 362 -20.95 -21.00 9.34
CA VAL A 362 -19.49 -20.80 9.50
C VAL A 362 -19.21 -20.29 10.91
N ARG A 363 -18.04 -20.65 11.47
CA ARG A 363 -17.70 -20.40 12.87
C ARG A 363 -16.22 -20.16 13.08
N GLY A 364 -15.92 -19.56 14.24
CA GLY A 364 -14.57 -19.37 14.77
C GLY A 364 -13.88 -18.16 14.15
N LEU A 365 -12.65 -17.94 14.54
CA LEU A 365 -11.90 -16.72 14.29
C LEU A 365 -11.70 -16.43 12.80
N MET A 366 -11.53 -17.48 11.96
CA MET A 366 -11.38 -17.37 10.51
C MET A 366 -12.64 -17.81 9.73
N MET A 367 -13.78 -17.97 10.40
CA MET A 367 -15.09 -18.28 9.82
C MET A 367 -15.06 -19.44 8.81
N LEU A 368 -14.43 -20.54 9.18
CA LEU A 368 -14.33 -21.72 8.32
C LEU A 368 -15.66 -22.49 8.27
N THR A 369 -16.01 -23.00 7.09
CA THR A 369 -17.09 -23.99 6.97
C THR A 369 -16.68 -25.29 7.65
N GLN A 370 -17.66 -26.10 8.08
CA GLN A 370 -17.38 -27.42 8.66
C GLN A 370 -16.55 -28.29 7.68
N ARG A 371 -16.96 -28.30 6.42
CA ARG A 371 -16.29 -29.07 5.37
C ARG A 371 -14.84 -28.61 5.13
N THR A 372 -14.60 -27.30 5.16
CA THR A 372 -13.24 -26.75 5.00
C THR A 372 -12.38 -27.14 6.18
N ALA A 373 -12.85 -26.99 7.41
CA ALA A 373 -12.13 -27.37 8.62
C ALA A 373 -11.79 -28.89 8.64
N GLU A 374 -12.75 -29.74 8.30
CA GLU A 374 -12.54 -31.20 8.17
C GLU A 374 -11.49 -31.53 7.11
N SER A 375 -11.53 -30.87 5.94
CA SER A 375 -10.55 -31.10 4.87
C SER A 375 -9.13 -30.67 5.22
N LEU A 376 -9.00 -29.71 6.14
CA LEU A 376 -7.72 -29.20 6.65
C LEU A 376 -7.25 -29.92 7.91
N GLY A 377 -8.13 -30.74 8.53
CA GLY A 377 -7.84 -31.45 9.76
C GLY A 377 -7.73 -30.54 11.00
N VAL A 378 -8.50 -29.45 11.05
CA VAL A 378 -8.46 -28.45 12.12
C VAL A 378 -9.79 -28.36 12.86
N ASP A 379 -9.74 -28.04 14.17
CA ASP A 379 -10.92 -27.61 14.91
C ASP A 379 -11.12 -26.09 14.72
N ARG A 380 -12.14 -25.72 13.95
CA ARG A 380 -12.46 -24.31 13.67
C ARG A 380 -12.92 -23.50 14.88
N LEU A 381 -13.24 -24.17 16.00
CA LEU A 381 -13.64 -23.51 17.25
C LEU A 381 -12.45 -23.22 18.17
N ASP A 382 -11.33 -23.89 17.94
CA ASP A 382 -10.06 -23.55 18.60
C ASP A 382 -9.41 -22.38 17.86
N PRO A 383 -9.15 -21.24 18.52
CA PRO A 383 -8.63 -20.04 17.84
C PRO A 383 -7.32 -20.28 17.09
N VAL A 384 -6.39 -21.04 17.67
CA VAL A 384 -5.08 -21.30 17.08
C VAL A 384 -5.21 -22.16 15.83
N GLN A 385 -5.99 -23.25 15.92
CA GLN A 385 -6.25 -24.11 14.76
C GLN A 385 -7.11 -23.40 13.70
N SER A 386 -7.99 -22.50 14.10
CA SER A 386 -8.76 -21.67 13.18
C SER A 386 -7.85 -20.74 12.37
N ILE A 387 -6.87 -20.07 13.03
CA ILE A 387 -5.86 -19.24 12.35
C ILE A 387 -5.03 -20.07 11.37
N ASP A 388 -4.48 -21.21 11.80
CA ASP A 388 -3.72 -22.12 10.94
C ASP A 388 -4.54 -22.60 9.74
N GLY A 389 -5.77 -23.03 9.99
CA GLY A 389 -6.68 -23.49 8.94
C GLY A 389 -7.04 -22.39 7.94
N GLY A 390 -7.31 -21.18 8.42
CA GLY A 390 -7.63 -20.03 7.57
C GLY A 390 -6.44 -19.60 6.70
N ALA A 391 -5.24 -19.55 7.29
CA ALA A 391 -4.00 -19.24 6.58
C ALA A 391 -3.72 -20.28 5.47
N ARG A 392 -3.78 -21.57 5.79
CA ARG A 392 -3.60 -22.65 4.82
C ARG A 392 -4.69 -22.67 3.75
N TYR A 393 -5.91 -22.27 4.07
CA TYR A 393 -6.98 -22.17 3.08
C TYR A 393 -6.72 -21.00 2.11
N LEU A 394 -6.27 -19.83 2.61
CA LEU A 394 -5.88 -18.70 1.76
C LEU A 394 -4.68 -19.05 0.90
N GLN A 395 -3.61 -19.62 1.48
CA GLN A 395 -2.45 -20.11 0.75
C GLN A 395 -2.86 -21.03 -0.42
N ARG A 396 -3.77 -21.96 -0.17
CA ARG A 396 -4.27 -22.84 -1.22
C ARG A 396 -5.01 -22.08 -2.33
N GLN A 397 -5.77 -21.01 -2.01
CA GLN A 397 -6.40 -20.20 -3.06
C GLN A 397 -5.34 -19.48 -3.89
N HIS A 398 -4.30 -18.97 -3.26
CA HIS A 398 -3.18 -18.30 -3.89
C HIS A 398 -2.39 -19.24 -4.81
N GLU A 399 -2.03 -20.45 -4.35
CA GLU A 399 -1.32 -21.47 -5.13
C GLU A 399 -2.12 -22.02 -6.32
N LEU A 400 -3.44 -21.93 -6.27
CA LEU A 400 -4.33 -22.38 -7.37
C LEU A 400 -4.53 -21.31 -8.46
N LEU A 401 -4.01 -20.11 -8.29
CA LEU A 401 -3.92 -19.08 -9.32
C LEU A 401 -2.65 -19.27 -10.15
N PRO A 402 -2.62 -18.80 -11.41
CA PRO A 402 -1.41 -18.79 -12.23
C PRO A 402 -0.23 -18.10 -11.53
N ASP A 403 0.98 -18.65 -11.75
CA ASP A 403 2.20 -18.11 -11.11
C ASP A 403 2.71 -16.81 -11.75
N ASP A 404 2.22 -16.49 -12.94
CA ASP A 404 2.53 -15.29 -13.70
C ASP A 404 1.64 -14.08 -13.36
N ILE A 405 0.75 -14.22 -12.39
CA ILE A 405 0.00 -13.08 -11.85
C ILE A 405 0.87 -12.37 -10.82
N ASP A 406 1.18 -11.11 -11.10
CA ASP A 406 1.97 -10.26 -10.21
C ASP A 406 1.23 -9.92 -8.90
N GLU A 407 1.99 -9.66 -7.84
CA GLU A 407 1.44 -9.06 -6.62
C GLU A 407 1.20 -7.54 -6.83
N PRO A 408 0.17 -6.96 -6.23
CA PRO A 408 -0.76 -7.56 -5.25
C PRO A 408 -2.00 -8.22 -5.85
N ASP A 409 -2.15 -8.27 -7.16
CA ASP A 409 -3.35 -8.77 -7.84
C ASP A 409 -3.64 -10.23 -7.49
N ARG A 410 -2.60 -11.07 -7.44
CA ARG A 410 -2.71 -12.49 -7.06
C ARG A 410 -3.29 -12.66 -5.65
N THR A 411 -2.80 -11.88 -4.68
CA THR A 411 -3.35 -11.87 -3.32
C THR A 411 -4.81 -11.43 -3.30
N TYR A 412 -5.19 -10.39 -4.05
CA TYR A 412 -6.58 -9.91 -4.08
C TYR A 412 -7.53 -10.93 -4.71
N LEU A 413 -7.11 -11.60 -5.77
CA LEU A 413 -7.86 -12.69 -6.38
C LEU A 413 -8.01 -13.89 -5.43
N ALA A 414 -6.97 -14.22 -4.67
CA ALA A 414 -7.03 -15.28 -3.65
C ALA A 414 -8.01 -14.93 -2.52
N LEU A 415 -8.02 -13.69 -2.04
CA LEU A 415 -8.99 -13.20 -1.06
C LEU A 415 -10.43 -13.22 -1.62
N ALA A 416 -10.62 -12.82 -2.87
CA ALA A 416 -11.91 -12.94 -3.54
C ALA A 416 -12.37 -14.40 -3.60
N ALA A 417 -11.47 -15.35 -3.94
CA ALA A 417 -11.76 -16.76 -3.95
C ALA A 417 -12.09 -17.32 -2.55
N TYR A 418 -11.42 -16.80 -1.51
CA TYR A 418 -11.74 -17.15 -0.12
C TYR A 418 -13.19 -16.82 0.24
N ASN A 419 -13.66 -15.64 -0.17
CA ASN A 419 -15.01 -15.13 0.12
C ASN A 419 -16.10 -15.79 -0.75
N ILE A 420 -16.00 -15.65 -2.09
CA ILE A 420 -17.06 -16.06 -3.02
C ILE A 420 -16.96 -17.53 -3.44
N GLY A 421 -15.81 -18.14 -3.18
CA GLY A 421 -15.47 -19.48 -3.63
C GLY A 421 -14.82 -19.50 -5.02
N ARG A 422 -13.83 -20.39 -5.17
CA ARG A 422 -13.04 -20.53 -6.39
C ARG A 422 -13.87 -20.70 -7.66
N GLY A 423 -14.99 -21.42 -7.57
CA GLY A 423 -15.85 -21.68 -8.74
C GLY A 423 -16.36 -20.38 -9.37
N HIS A 424 -16.90 -19.48 -8.56
CA HIS A 424 -17.41 -18.19 -9.02
C HIS A 424 -16.28 -17.24 -9.46
N LEU A 425 -15.11 -17.28 -8.80
CA LEU A 425 -13.95 -16.55 -9.30
C LEU A 425 -13.52 -16.99 -10.70
N LEU A 426 -13.52 -18.30 -10.98
CA LEU A 426 -13.20 -18.84 -12.32
C LEU A 426 -14.26 -18.42 -13.37
N ASP A 427 -15.53 -18.36 -12.99
CA ASP A 427 -16.59 -17.85 -13.85
C ASP A 427 -16.39 -16.35 -14.14
N ALA A 428 -16.04 -15.55 -13.13
CA ALA A 428 -15.73 -14.13 -13.30
C ALA A 428 -14.50 -13.91 -14.20
N ARG A 429 -13.42 -14.66 -13.99
CA ARG A 429 -12.21 -14.61 -14.85
C ARG A 429 -12.50 -15.01 -16.31
N ARG A 430 -13.42 -15.94 -16.52
CA ARG A 430 -13.89 -16.28 -17.87
C ARG A 430 -14.69 -15.12 -18.47
N LEU A 431 -15.62 -14.54 -17.70
CA LEU A 431 -16.43 -13.40 -18.14
C LEU A 431 -15.56 -12.19 -18.47
N ALA A 432 -14.52 -11.91 -17.67
CA ALA A 432 -13.57 -10.83 -17.95
C ALA A 432 -12.95 -10.98 -19.36
N ARG A 433 -12.45 -12.17 -19.71
CA ARG A 433 -11.91 -12.44 -21.04
C ARG A 433 -12.96 -12.26 -22.16
N GLU A 434 -14.21 -12.69 -21.92
CA GLU A 434 -15.31 -12.50 -22.89
C GLU A 434 -15.66 -11.02 -23.10
N LEU A 435 -15.40 -10.17 -22.09
CA LEU A 435 -15.60 -8.72 -22.14
C LEU A 435 -14.37 -7.93 -22.58
N GLY A 436 -13.26 -8.61 -22.92
CA GLY A 436 -12.01 -7.97 -23.32
C GLY A 436 -11.23 -7.34 -22.17
N ARG A 437 -11.50 -7.78 -20.91
CA ARG A 437 -10.84 -7.34 -19.70
C ARG A 437 -9.75 -8.34 -19.29
N ASP A 438 -8.77 -7.86 -18.54
CA ASP A 438 -7.72 -8.71 -18.02
C ASP A 438 -8.20 -9.49 -16.78
N PRO A 439 -8.29 -10.84 -16.84
CA PRO A 439 -8.74 -11.67 -15.72
C PRO A 439 -7.72 -11.77 -14.58
N ASP A 440 -6.51 -11.30 -14.81
CA ASP A 440 -5.38 -11.42 -13.89
C ASP A 440 -5.12 -10.11 -13.13
N ARG A 441 -5.74 -9.01 -13.56
CA ARG A 441 -5.71 -7.70 -12.89
C ARG A 441 -6.93 -7.52 -11.98
N TRP A 442 -6.68 -7.12 -10.73
CA TRP A 442 -7.75 -6.83 -9.77
C TRP A 442 -8.63 -5.65 -10.20
N ALA A 443 -8.07 -4.62 -10.81
CA ALA A 443 -8.80 -3.48 -11.31
C ALA A 443 -9.93 -3.90 -12.28
N ASP A 444 -9.65 -4.80 -13.21
CA ASP A 444 -10.63 -5.36 -14.14
C ASP A 444 -11.60 -6.34 -13.48
N MET A 445 -11.09 -7.14 -12.54
CA MET A 445 -11.89 -8.15 -11.86
C MET A 445 -12.90 -7.57 -10.88
N ARG A 446 -12.59 -6.45 -10.21
CA ARG A 446 -13.55 -5.76 -9.34
C ARG A 446 -14.76 -5.19 -10.09
N GLU A 447 -14.58 -4.84 -11.35
CA GLU A 447 -15.68 -4.40 -12.23
C GLU A 447 -16.44 -5.58 -12.85
N THR A 448 -15.78 -6.72 -12.99
CA THR A 448 -16.38 -7.92 -13.59
C THR A 448 -17.15 -8.76 -12.57
N LEU A 449 -16.64 -8.91 -11.36
CA LEU A 449 -17.29 -9.69 -10.30
C LEU A 449 -18.75 -9.29 -10.03
N PRO A 450 -19.11 -7.99 -9.94
CA PRO A 450 -20.51 -7.57 -9.74
C PRO A 450 -21.47 -8.05 -10.85
N LEU A 451 -20.96 -8.24 -12.08
CA LEU A 451 -21.78 -8.70 -13.21
C LEU A 451 -22.30 -10.13 -13.02
N LEU A 452 -21.73 -10.91 -12.09
CA LEU A 452 -22.27 -12.24 -11.72
C LEU A 452 -23.66 -12.18 -11.10
N THR A 453 -24.18 -11.00 -10.76
CA THR A 453 -25.56 -10.79 -10.31
C THR A 453 -26.54 -10.60 -11.47
N GLU A 454 -26.05 -10.27 -12.67
CA GLU A 454 -26.87 -9.97 -13.82
C GLU A 454 -27.24 -11.24 -14.60
N GLU A 455 -28.54 -11.41 -14.84
CA GLU A 455 -29.10 -12.62 -15.49
C GLU A 455 -28.51 -12.89 -16.86
N ARG A 456 -28.28 -11.84 -17.67
CA ARG A 456 -27.65 -11.94 -18.99
C ARG A 456 -26.26 -12.57 -19.00
N TYR A 457 -25.54 -12.52 -17.87
CA TYR A 457 -24.22 -13.12 -17.73
C TYR A 457 -24.29 -14.47 -17.01
N TYR A 458 -24.89 -14.54 -15.80
CA TYR A 458 -24.81 -15.75 -14.98
C TYR A 458 -25.50 -16.98 -15.60
N GLN A 459 -26.49 -16.80 -16.47
CA GLN A 459 -27.14 -17.91 -17.17
C GLN A 459 -26.19 -18.76 -18.02
N ASN A 460 -25.10 -18.15 -18.52
CA ASN A 460 -24.09 -18.80 -19.35
C ASN A 460 -22.85 -19.25 -18.57
N LEU A 461 -22.82 -19.04 -17.26
CA LEU A 461 -21.68 -19.38 -16.40
C LEU A 461 -21.90 -20.75 -15.74
N ARG A 462 -20.78 -21.44 -15.46
CA ARG A 462 -20.82 -22.81 -14.95
C ARG A 462 -21.45 -22.91 -13.55
N PHE A 463 -21.15 -21.93 -12.68
CA PHE A 463 -21.61 -21.91 -11.30
C PHE A 463 -22.83 -20.97 -11.10
N GLY A 464 -23.22 -20.25 -12.15
CA GLY A 464 -24.43 -19.44 -12.17
C GLY A 464 -24.33 -18.18 -11.32
N TYR A 465 -25.48 -17.79 -10.72
CA TYR A 465 -25.62 -16.58 -9.93
C TYR A 465 -24.70 -16.54 -8.71
N ALA A 466 -24.04 -15.41 -8.51
CA ALA A 466 -23.29 -15.09 -7.30
C ALA A 466 -23.44 -13.60 -6.93
N ARG A 467 -23.29 -13.30 -5.63
CA ARG A 467 -23.29 -11.91 -5.14
C ARG A 467 -21.90 -11.30 -5.36
N GLY A 468 -21.53 -11.08 -6.62
CA GLY A 468 -20.19 -10.70 -7.03
C GLY A 468 -19.67 -9.37 -6.48
N TYR A 469 -20.54 -8.48 -5.97
CA TYR A 469 -20.12 -7.28 -5.25
C TYR A 469 -19.53 -7.58 -3.85
N GLN A 470 -19.89 -8.72 -3.24
CA GLN A 470 -19.40 -9.08 -1.89
C GLN A 470 -17.89 -9.28 -1.84
N PRO A 471 -17.24 -10.06 -2.73
CA PRO A 471 -15.78 -10.19 -2.73
C PRO A 471 -15.05 -8.88 -3.02
N VAL A 472 -15.63 -7.96 -3.78
CA VAL A 472 -15.03 -6.63 -4.02
C VAL A 472 -14.94 -5.85 -2.71
N TYR A 473 -16.07 -5.71 -1.97
CA TYR A 473 -16.05 -5.07 -0.65
C TYR A 473 -15.20 -5.81 0.38
N TYR A 474 -15.15 -7.13 0.29
CA TYR A 474 -14.37 -7.98 1.18
C TYR A 474 -12.87 -7.71 1.05
N VAL A 475 -12.33 -7.78 -0.17
CA VAL A 475 -10.93 -7.48 -0.46
C VAL A 475 -10.59 -6.06 -0.03
N GLN A 476 -11.41 -5.10 -0.38
CA GLN A 476 -11.26 -3.71 -0.01
C GLN A 476 -11.17 -3.48 1.50
N ARG A 477 -12.07 -4.08 2.30
CA ARG A 477 -12.03 -3.96 3.75
C ARG A 477 -10.78 -4.59 4.33
N ILE A 478 -10.35 -5.75 3.82
CA ILE A 478 -9.10 -6.38 4.27
C ILE A 478 -7.90 -5.50 3.98
N ARG A 479 -7.81 -4.88 2.81
CA ARG A 479 -6.75 -3.91 2.49
C ARG A 479 -6.72 -2.79 3.52
N ASN A 480 -7.86 -2.15 3.77
CA ASN A 480 -7.97 -1.07 4.72
C ASN A 480 -7.62 -1.49 6.16
N TYR A 481 -8.10 -2.65 6.62
CA TYR A 481 -7.73 -3.18 7.94
C TYR A 481 -6.25 -3.47 8.04
N ARG A 482 -5.66 -4.04 6.99
CA ARG A 482 -4.25 -4.36 6.92
C ARG A 482 -3.38 -3.12 7.08
N ASP A 483 -3.70 -2.01 6.42
CA ASP A 483 -2.96 -0.76 6.53
C ASP A 483 -2.94 -0.21 7.96
N VAL A 484 -4.05 -0.38 8.71
CA VAL A 484 -4.14 0.03 10.12
C VAL A 484 -3.42 -0.95 11.07
N ILE A 485 -3.44 -2.25 10.74
CA ILE A 485 -2.87 -3.33 11.58
C ILE A 485 -1.35 -3.45 11.38
N ARG A 486 -0.85 -3.18 10.18
CA ARG A 486 0.55 -3.35 9.78
C ARG A 486 1.57 -2.78 10.78
N PRO A 487 1.45 -1.54 11.31
CA PRO A 487 2.43 -1.00 12.25
C PRO A 487 2.66 -1.86 13.50
N VAL A 488 1.70 -2.74 13.84
CA VAL A 488 1.81 -3.66 14.99
C VAL A 488 2.78 -4.81 14.69
N PHE A 489 2.98 -5.18 13.43
CA PHE A 489 3.79 -6.33 13.00
C PHE A 489 5.19 -5.96 12.50
N VAL A 490 5.43 -4.69 12.15
CA VAL A 490 6.73 -4.20 11.66
C VAL A 490 7.49 -3.53 12.80
N ALA A 491 8.71 -3.97 13.07
CA ALA A 491 9.60 -3.30 14.02
C ALA A 491 10.25 -2.07 13.35
N GLU A 492 10.34 -0.94 14.05
CA GLU A 492 10.94 0.31 13.55
C GLU A 492 12.41 0.17 13.10
N ASP A 493 13.11 -0.88 13.55
CA ASP A 493 14.55 -1.10 13.30
C ASP A 493 14.85 -1.96 12.05
N GLU A 494 13.84 -2.44 11.31
CA GLU A 494 14.04 -3.38 10.19
C GLU A 494 14.10 -2.73 8.79
N LEU A 495 14.22 -1.41 8.70
CA LEU A 495 14.25 -0.71 7.41
C LEU A 495 15.62 -0.84 6.73
N PRO A 496 15.70 -1.36 5.49
CA PRO A 496 16.97 -1.47 4.75
C PRO A 496 17.55 -0.10 4.43
N SER A 497 18.85 0.08 4.67
CA SER A 497 19.59 1.35 4.49
C SER A 497 20.35 1.46 3.15
N ASP A 498 20.30 0.45 2.29
CA ASP A 498 21.37 0.23 1.30
C ASP A 498 21.26 1.03 -0.01
N ARG A 499 20.20 1.81 -0.22
CA ARG A 499 20.03 2.64 -1.42
C ARG A 499 19.52 4.07 -1.16
N ILE A 500 19.57 4.51 0.09
CA ILE A 500 19.06 5.81 0.51
C ILE A 500 20.20 6.68 0.95
N VAL A 501 20.44 7.80 0.27
CA VAL A 501 21.30 8.87 0.78
C VAL A 501 20.45 9.72 1.72
N VAL A 502 20.49 9.40 3.02
CA VAL A 502 19.82 10.23 4.04
C VAL A 502 20.71 11.41 4.35
N ARG A 503 20.28 12.62 4.01
CA ARG A 503 20.87 13.83 4.55
C ARG A 503 20.33 14.07 5.95
N ARG A 504 21.24 14.15 6.94
CA ARG A 504 20.93 14.73 8.25
C ARG A 504 21.42 16.17 8.21
N ASP A 505 20.50 17.11 8.32
CA ASP A 505 20.80 18.54 8.51
C ASP A 505 21.51 18.79 9.84
#